data_c65e7be4d3fe3fd3f18211ad9230b9a9
#
_entry.id   c65e7be4d3fe3fd3f18211ad9230b9a9
#
_cell.length_a   1.000
_cell.length_b   1.000
_cell.length_c   1.000
_cell.angle_alpha   90.00
_cell.angle_beta   90.00
_cell.angle_gamma   90.00
#
_symmetry.space_group_name_H-M   'P 1'
#
loop_
_entity.id
_entity.type
_entity.pdbx_description
1 polymer ?
#
loop_
_entity_poly.entity_id
_entity_poly.type
_entity_poly.pdbx_seq_one_letter_code
_entity_poly.pdbx_strand_id
1 'polypeptide(L)'
;HGGGSVSGASFDELYDYDSLTLDEMYEAFTNVWTPSADRQPLELVGFDTCLMATVDVANTFSDIAHYLVASEETEPANGWYYSQWVGALAQKPTMDGAALGKIICDAYYSGCEAVGTQDNTTLSLTNLSKVGPLLDAYEVFGAEALSLACDDPAFFSQFARTAAQSENY
;
A
#
# COMPACT_ATOMS: atom_id res chain seq x y z
N HIS A 1 -16.84 -8.34 0.84
CA HIS A 1 -15.39 -8.32 0.57
C HIS A 1 -15.12 -7.32 -0.54
N GLY A 2 -13.97 -6.89 -0.74
CA GLY A 2 -13.66 -5.98 -1.84
C GLY A 2 -12.66 -4.95 -1.44
N GLY A 3 -12.53 -3.93 -2.21
CA GLY A 3 -11.48 -2.96 -2.25
C GLY A 3 -10.91 -2.44 -0.93
N GLY A 4 -9.80 -1.79 -1.08
CA GLY A 4 -9.18 -0.98 -0.06
C GLY A 4 -9.49 0.49 -0.26
N SER A 5 -9.06 1.28 0.68
CA SER A 5 -9.14 2.74 0.68
C SER A 5 -8.04 3.32 1.55
N VAL A 6 -7.95 4.64 1.63
CA VAL A 6 -7.04 5.33 2.56
C VAL A 6 -7.37 5.08 4.03
N SER A 7 -8.56 4.62 4.35
CA SER A 7 -9.02 4.40 5.73
C SER A 7 -9.05 2.93 6.16
N GLY A 8 -9.00 1.98 5.22
CA GLY A 8 -9.09 0.56 5.53
C GLY A 8 -9.38 -0.32 4.34
N ALA A 9 -9.74 -1.57 4.58
CA ALA A 9 -9.99 -2.59 3.57
C ALA A 9 -11.14 -3.51 3.96
N SER A 10 -11.59 -4.33 2.99
CA SER A 10 -12.52 -5.44 3.22
C SER A 10 -13.91 -5.00 3.69
N PHE A 11 -14.57 -4.17 2.90
CA PHE A 11 -15.95 -3.72 3.18
C PHE A 11 -16.95 -4.89 3.16
N ASP A 12 -17.83 -4.93 4.17
CA ASP A 12 -18.90 -5.92 4.27
C ASP A 12 -20.28 -5.31 4.00
N GLU A 13 -20.86 -5.61 2.86
CA GLU A 13 -22.17 -5.11 2.43
C GLU A 13 -23.32 -5.57 3.34
N LEU A 14 -23.16 -6.70 4.04
CA LEU A 14 -24.19 -7.25 4.93
C LEU A 14 -24.22 -6.56 6.29
N TYR A 15 -23.15 -5.81 6.62
CA TYR A 15 -22.99 -5.11 7.89
C TYR A 15 -22.74 -3.61 7.67
N ASP A 16 -23.61 -2.97 6.88
CA ASP A 16 -23.63 -1.53 6.62
C ASP A 16 -22.30 -0.98 6.06
N TYR A 17 -21.61 -1.78 5.24
CA TYR A 17 -20.28 -1.49 4.69
C TYR A 17 -19.21 -1.28 5.76
N ASP A 18 -19.35 -1.92 6.90
CA ASP A 18 -18.27 -1.97 7.89
C ASP A 18 -16.99 -2.52 7.28
N SER A 19 -15.85 -2.02 7.72
CA SER A 19 -14.53 -2.35 7.15
C SER A 19 -13.47 -2.50 8.23
N LEU A 20 -12.41 -3.21 7.92
CA LEU A 20 -11.21 -3.20 8.74
C LEU A 20 -10.48 -1.88 8.54
N THR A 21 -10.51 -1.02 9.55
CA THR A 21 -9.77 0.25 9.54
C THR A 21 -8.26 0.02 9.69
N LEU A 22 -7.45 1.00 9.31
CA LEU A 22 -5.99 0.93 9.51
C LEU A 22 -5.62 0.79 10.99
N ASP A 23 -6.34 1.47 11.88
CA ASP A 23 -6.12 1.39 13.33
C ASP A 23 -6.41 0.00 13.87
N GLU A 24 -7.52 -0.63 13.45
CA GLU A 24 -7.85 -2.01 13.84
C GLU A 24 -6.84 -3.01 13.31
N MET A 25 -6.38 -2.85 12.07
CA MET A 25 -5.31 -3.68 11.51
C MET A 25 -4.01 -3.51 12.30
N TYR A 26 -3.60 -2.28 12.59
CA TYR A 26 -2.42 -2.00 13.40
C TYR A 26 -2.53 -2.64 14.78
N GLU A 27 -3.66 -2.46 15.47
CA GLU A 27 -3.90 -3.07 16.78
C GLU A 27 -3.86 -4.59 16.71
N ALA A 28 -4.48 -5.20 15.71
CA ALA A 28 -4.48 -6.64 15.53
C ALA A 28 -3.06 -7.20 15.34
N PHE A 29 -2.25 -6.55 14.50
CA PHE A 29 -0.86 -6.95 14.28
C PHE A 29 -0.01 -6.76 15.54
N THR A 30 -0.08 -5.61 16.19
CA THR A 30 0.76 -5.29 17.36
C THR A 30 0.38 -6.11 18.59
N ASN A 31 -0.86 -6.54 18.73
CA ASN A 31 -1.29 -7.47 19.78
C ASN A 31 -0.67 -8.88 19.63
N VAL A 32 -0.33 -9.28 18.40
CA VAL A 32 0.20 -10.62 18.12
C VAL A 32 1.70 -10.56 17.77
N TRP A 33 2.12 -9.53 17.07
CA TRP A 33 3.47 -9.37 16.56
C TRP A 33 3.99 -7.96 16.77
N THR A 34 4.61 -7.70 17.91
CA THR A 34 5.34 -6.46 18.16
C THR A 34 6.83 -6.71 17.96
N PRO A 35 7.49 -6.04 17.01
CA PRO A 35 8.93 -6.10 16.85
C PRO A 35 9.66 -5.69 18.14
N SER A 36 10.75 -6.35 18.45
CA SER A 36 11.57 -6.11 19.65
C SER A 36 13.00 -6.56 19.40
N ALA A 37 13.87 -6.46 20.40
CA ALA A 37 15.26 -6.96 20.29
C ALA A 37 15.33 -8.46 19.92
N ASP A 38 14.33 -9.24 20.35
CA ASP A 38 14.26 -10.69 20.10
C ASP A 38 13.27 -11.07 18.99
N ARG A 39 12.56 -10.11 18.42
CA ARG A 39 11.53 -10.34 17.39
C ARG A 39 11.67 -9.30 16.28
N GLN A 40 12.25 -9.74 15.16
CA GLN A 40 12.42 -8.89 13.99
C GLN A 40 11.06 -8.50 13.38
N PRO A 41 10.98 -7.36 12.68
CA PRO A 41 9.84 -7.04 11.84
C PRO A 41 9.53 -8.16 10.85
N LEU A 42 8.29 -8.22 10.38
CA LEU A 42 7.93 -9.11 9.28
C LEU A 42 8.72 -8.73 8.03
N GLU A 43 9.10 -9.71 7.23
CA GLU A 43 9.80 -9.45 5.97
C GLU A 43 8.93 -8.65 5.00
N LEU A 44 7.62 -8.95 4.98
CA LEU A 44 6.69 -8.36 4.05
C LEU A 44 5.26 -8.41 4.61
N VAL A 45 4.50 -7.35 4.39
CA VAL A 45 3.04 -7.31 4.47
C VAL A 45 2.50 -7.05 3.07
N GLY A 46 1.40 -7.68 2.70
CA GLY A 46 0.81 -7.51 1.38
C GLY A 46 -0.71 -7.52 1.40
N PHE A 47 -1.30 -6.77 0.49
CA PHE A 47 -2.74 -6.63 0.33
C PHE A 47 -3.14 -7.00 -1.10
N ASP A 48 -3.81 -8.15 -1.27
CA ASP A 48 -4.46 -8.57 -2.51
C ASP A 48 -5.84 -7.91 -2.59
N THR A 49 -5.83 -6.58 -2.68
CA THR A 49 -7.02 -5.74 -2.77
C THR A 49 -6.68 -4.35 -3.30
N CYS A 50 -7.67 -3.67 -3.88
CA CYS A 50 -7.53 -2.36 -4.51
C CYS A 50 -6.98 -1.30 -3.54
N LEU A 51 -6.24 -0.31 -4.06
CA LEU A 51 -5.98 1.00 -3.44
C LEU A 51 -5.22 0.99 -2.10
N MET A 52 -4.50 -0.08 -1.76
CA MET A 52 -3.76 -0.18 -0.51
C MET A 52 -2.31 0.33 -0.58
N ALA A 53 -1.80 0.75 -1.76
CA ALA A 53 -0.49 1.37 -1.87
C ALA A 53 -0.52 2.88 -1.55
N THR A 54 -1.06 3.23 -0.40
CA THR A 54 -1.12 4.62 0.09
C THR A 54 -0.03 4.90 1.11
N VAL A 55 0.27 6.19 1.30
CA VAL A 55 1.21 6.63 2.35
C VAL A 55 0.68 6.28 3.74
N ASP A 56 -0.64 6.34 3.95
CA ASP A 56 -1.28 6.00 5.22
C ASP A 56 -1.10 4.53 5.56
N VAL A 57 -1.35 3.63 4.60
CA VAL A 57 -1.09 2.18 4.75
C VAL A 57 0.40 1.92 5.00
N ALA A 58 1.28 2.53 4.21
CA ALA A 58 2.72 2.37 4.38
C ALA A 58 3.19 2.86 5.76
N ASN A 59 2.64 3.95 6.27
CA ASN A 59 2.93 4.46 7.60
C ASN A 59 2.44 3.50 8.71
N THR A 60 1.21 3.00 8.57
CA THR A 60 0.60 2.06 9.52
C THR A 60 1.47 0.80 9.73
N PHE A 61 2.12 0.31 8.67
CA PHE A 61 2.92 -0.91 8.74
C PHE A 61 4.44 -0.67 8.81
N SER A 62 4.88 0.58 8.90
CA SER A 62 6.31 0.95 8.82
C SER A 62 7.18 0.43 9.97
N ASP A 63 6.60 0.19 11.13
CA ASP A 63 7.26 -0.40 12.32
C ASP A 63 6.97 -1.91 12.47
N ILE A 64 6.09 -2.47 11.63
CA ILE A 64 5.67 -3.88 11.68
C ILE A 64 6.44 -4.72 10.67
N ALA A 65 6.71 -4.18 9.47
CA ALA A 65 7.33 -4.91 8.36
C ALA A 65 8.44 -4.12 7.67
N HIS A 66 9.28 -4.83 6.91
CA HIS A 66 10.32 -4.20 6.08
C HIS A 66 9.77 -3.71 4.73
N TYR A 67 8.81 -4.42 4.18
CA TYR A 67 8.24 -4.13 2.86
C TYR A 67 6.71 -4.25 2.85
N LEU A 68 6.09 -3.44 1.99
CA LEU A 68 4.67 -3.50 1.66
C LEU A 68 4.51 -3.84 0.17
N VAL A 69 3.67 -4.82 -0.15
CA VAL A 69 3.18 -5.09 -1.52
C VAL A 69 1.71 -4.71 -1.58
N ALA A 70 1.38 -3.76 -2.44
CA ALA A 70 0.01 -3.28 -2.60
C ALA A 70 -0.17 -2.58 -3.97
N SER A 71 -1.42 -2.39 -4.36
CA SER A 71 -1.79 -1.70 -5.59
C SER A 71 -2.16 -0.25 -5.35
N GLU A 72 -1.73 0.64 -6.24
CA GLU A 72 -2.13 2.05 -6.31
C GLU A 72 -3.54 2.21 -6.86
N GLU A 73 -4.00 1.21 -7.62
CA GLU A 73 -5.23 1.20 -8.38
C GLU A 73 -6.19 0.10 -7.94
N THR A 74 -7.30 -0.03 -8.66
CA THR A 74 -8.17 -1.19 -8.54
C THR A 74 -7.50 -2.43 -9.10
N GLU A 75 -7.62 -3.54 -8.40
CA GLU A 75 -7.12 -4.83 -8.86
C GLU A 75 -8.21 -5.61 -9.61
N PRO A 76 -7.89 -6.23 -10.76
CA PRO A 76 -8.77 -7.18 -11.40
C PRO A 76 -9.14 -8.36 -10.48
N ALA A 77 -10.38 -8.82 -10.58
CA ALA A 77 -10.95 -9.84 -9.69
C ALA A 77 -10.28 -11.22 -9.73
N ASN A 78 -9.30 -11.44 -10.61
CA ASN A 78 -8.49 -12.66 -10.62
C ASN A 78 -7.53 -12.76 -9.44
N GLY A 79 -7.24 -11.65 -8.76
CA GLY A 79 -6.32 -11.59 -7.62
C GLY A 79 -4.89 -11.99 -7.96
N TRP A 80 -4.07 -12.15 -6.93
CA TRP A 80 -2.66 -12.50 -7.09
C TRP A 80 -2.46 -13.95 -7.53
N TYR A 81 -1.41 -14.23 -8.31
CA TYR A 81 -1.10 -15.58 -8.80
C TYR A 81 -0.35 -16.41 -7.73
N TYR A 82 -1.09 -16.82 -6.69
CA TYR A 82 -0.57 -17.48 -5.49
C TYR A 82 0.27 -18.72 -5.77
N SER A 83 -0.11 -19.55 -6.73
CA SER A 83 0.62 -20.79 -7.02
C SER A 83 2.07 -20.54 -7.44
N GLN A 84 2.35 -19.43 -8.11
CA GLN A 84 3.69 -19.09 -8.57
C GLN A 84 4.55 -18.57 -7.41
N TRP A 85 4.12 -17.54 -6.68
CA TRP A 85 4.96 -16.93 -5.65
C TRP A 85 5.06 -17.78 -4.38
N VAL A 86 3.98 -18.48 -3.98
CA VAL A 86 4.05 -19.46 -2.86
C VAL A 86 4.95 -20.63 -3.22
N GLY A 87 4.89 -21.09 -4.48
CA GLY A 87 5.79 -22.12 -4.99
C GLY A 87 7.27 -21.71 -4.95
N ALA A 88 7.57 -20.46 -5.31
CA ALA A 88 8.93 -19.89 -5.20
C ALA A 88 9.40 -19.78 -3.75
N LEU A 89 8.53 -19.31 -2.85
CA LEU A 89 8.83 -19.24 -1.42
C LEU A 89 9.07 -20.62 -0.81
N ALA A 90 8.27 -21.63 -1.20
CA ALA A 90 8.46 -23.01 -0.73
C ALA A 90 9.82 -23.60 -1.16
N GLN A 91 10.32 -23.22 -2.32
CA GLN A 91 11.64 -23.64 -2.79
C GLN A 91 12.80 -22.92 -2.07
N LYS A 92 12.58 -21.68 -1.63
CA LYS A 92 13.56 -20.87 -0.92
C LYS A 92 12.92 -20.12 0.27
N PRO A 93 12.60 -20.82 1.37
CA PRO A 93 11.89 -20.22 2.51
C PRO A 93 12.71 -19.17 3.29
N THR A 94 13.98 -19.00 3.00
CA THR A 94 14.87 -17.95 3.56
C THR A 94 14.98 -16.73 2.64
N MET A 95 14.07 -16.56 1.71
CA MET A 95 14.03 -15.41 0.81
C MET A 95 13.69 -14.16 1.62
N ASP A 96 14.39 -13.04 1.36
CA ASP A 96 14.06 -11.77 1.97
C ASP A 96 12.79 -11.16 1.36
N GLY A 97 12.22 -10.18 2.07
CA GLY A 97 10.99 -9.52 1.65
C GLY A 97 11.10 -8.79 0.32
N ALA A 98 12.28 -8.25 -0.02
CA ALA A 98 12.48 -7.58 -1.30
C ALA A 98 12.40 -8.56 -2.48
N ALA A 99 13.06 -9.70 -2.35
CA ALA A 99 13.04 -10.74 -3.39
C ALA A 99 11.65 -11.36 -3.52
N LEU A 100 10.98 -11.64 -2.39
CA LEU A 100 9.62 -12.18 -2.39
C LEU A 100 8.63 -11.19 -3.01
N GLY A 101 8.67 -9.93 -2.59
CA GLY A 101 7.76 -8.89 -3.10
C GLY A 101 7.91 -8.69 -4.60
N LYS A 102 9.15 -8.71 -5.12
CA LYS A 102 9.37 -8.68 -6.58
C LYS A 102 8.72 -9.86 -7.27
N ILE A 103 8.85 -11.08 -6.73
CA ILE A 103 8.23 -12.28 -7.33
C ILE A 103 6.71 -12.16 -7.30
N ILE A 104 6.13 -11.61 -6.23
CA ILE A 104 4.68 -11.37 -6.15
C ILE A 104 4.23 -10.43 -7.27
N CYS A 105 4.90 -9.29 -7.44
CA CYS A 105 4.58 -8.33 -8.51
C CYS A 105 4.70 -8.96 -9.90
N ASP A 106 5.81 -9.66 -10.18
CA ASP A 106 6.03 -10.32 -11.46
C ASP A 106 4.97 -11.42 -11.71
N ALA A 107 4.63 -12.21 -10.69
CA ALA A 107 3.62 -13.28 -10.78
C ALA A 107 2.21 -12.71 -11.01
N TYR A 108 1.86 -11.63 -10.33
CA TYR A 108 0.58 -10.95 -10.53
C TYR A 108 0.44 -10.43 -11.96
N TYR A 109 1.44 -9.70 -12.46
CA TYR A 109 1.42 -9.21 -13.83
C TYR A 109 1.27 -10.37 -14.84
N SER A 110 2.04 -11.44 -14.68
CA SER A 110 1.95 -12.62 -15.56
C SER A 110 0.58 -13.31 -15.47
N GLY A 111 -0.02 -13.36 -14.28
CA GLY A 111 -1.37 -13.89 -14.09
C GLY A 111 -2.43 -13.02 -14.80
N CYS A 112 -2.30 -11.71 -14.71
CA CYS A 112 -3.17 -10.76 -15.41
C CYS A 112 -3.00 -10.83 -16.93
N GLU A 113 -1.78 -10.97 -17.42
CA GLU A 113 -1.48 -11.16 -18.85
C GLU A 113 -2.15 -12.43 -19.40
N ALA A 114 -2.12 -13.52 -18.64
CA ALA A 114 -2.72 -14.79 -19.04
C ALA A 114 -4.25 -14.71 -19.20
N VAL A 115 -4.92 -13.77 -18.53
CA VAL A 115 -6.37 -13.57 -18.63
C VAL A 115 -6.77 -12.26 -19.34
N GLY A 116 -5.79 -11.49 -19.82
CA GLY A 116 -6.03 -10.27 -20.62
C GLY A 116 -6.44 -9.05 -19.81
N THR A 117 -6.01 -8.93 -18.55
CA THR A 117 -6.31 -7.80 -17.66
C THR A 117 -5.08 -6.96 -17.31
N GLN A 118 -3.92 -7.22 -17.91
CA GLN A 118 -2.66 -6.57 -17.60
C GLN A 118 -2.64 -5.05 -17.77
N ASP A 119 -3.46 -4.52 -18.68
CA ASP A 119 -3.53 -3.08 -18.96
C ASP A 119 -4.25 -2.29 -17.84
N ASN A 120 -4.89 -3.00 -16.91
CA ASN A 120 -5.62 -2.44 -15.78
C ASN A 120 -5.03 -2.93 -14.45
N THR A 121 -3.72 -3.17 -14.41
CA THR A 121 -3.06 -3.66 -13.20
C THR A 121 -1.91 -2.77 -12.77
N THR A 122 -1.87 -2.49 -11.47
CA THR A 122 -0.71 -1.95 -10.79
C THR A 122 -0.41 -2.82 -9.58
N LEU A 123 0.85 -3.00 -9.25
CA LEU A 123 1.28 -3.59 -7.99
C LEU A 123 2.71 -3.16 -7.72
N SER A 124 2.96 -2.61 -6.55
CA SER A 124 4.27 -2.12 -6.18
C SER A 124 4.82 -2.74 -4.91
N LEU A 125 6.14 -2.72 -4.81
CA LEU A 125 6.89 -3.10 -3.62
C LEU A 125 7.48 -1.85 -2.99
N THR A 126 6.95 -1.44 -1.85
CA THR A 126 7.39 -0.27 -1.10
C THR A 126 8.35 -0.66 0.02
N ASN A 127 9.52 0.00 0.08
CA ASN A 127 10.44 -0.13 1.20
C ASN A 127 9.99 0.77 2.36
N LEU A 128 9.47 0.16 3.42
CA LEU A 128 8.87 0.87 4.55
C LEU A 128 9.88 1.69 5.37
N SER A 129 11.17 1.38 5.28
CA SER A 129 12.21 2.21 5.94
C SER A 129 12.33 3.62 5.36
N LYS A 130 11.68 3.90 4.24
CA LYS A 130 11.67 5.21 3.58
C LYS A 130 10.44 6.06 3.93
N VAL A 131 9.50 5.52 4.69
CA VAL A 131 8.26 6.23 5.06
C VAL A 131 8.56 7.41 5.98
N GLY A 132 9.37 7.23 7.03
CA GLY A 132 9.73 8.33 7.92
C GLY A 132 10.31 9.55 7.18
N PRO A 133 11.39 9.41 6.40
CA PRO A 133 11.91 10.51 5.58
C PRO A 133 10.91 11.12 4.59
N LEU A 134 9.95 10.33 4.08
CA LEU A 134 8.87 10.83 3.23
C LEU A 134 7.92 11.72 4.02
N LEU A 135 7.50 11.29 5.21
CA LEU A 135 6.62 12.07 6.08
C LEU A 135 7.27 13.39 6.52
N ASP A 136 8.55 13.37 6.85
CA ASP A 136 9.31 14.58 7.16
C ASP A 136 9.27 15.57 5.98
N ALA A 137 9.42 15.07 4.75
CA ALA A 137 9.33 15.90 3.55
C ALA A 137 7.91 16.43 3.30
N TYR A 138 6.88 15.65 3.58
CA TYR A 138 5.48 16.08 3.52
C TYR A 138 5.16 17.18 4.53
N GLU A 139 5.69 17.08 5.75
CA GLU A 139 5.51 18.11 6.78
C GLU A 139 6.10 19.45 6.33
N VAL A 140 7.33 19.43 5.81
CA VAL A 140 7.98 20.65 5.27
C VAL A 140 7.17 21.22 4.11
N PHE A 141 6.77 20.38 3.15
CA PHE A 141 5.95 20.80 2.02
C PHE A 141 4.61 21.40 2.48
N GLY A 142 3.94 20.77 3.44
CA GLY A 142 2.66 21.26 3.97
C GLY A 142 2.80 22.59 4.68
N ALA A 143 3.86 22.79 5.45
CA ALA A 143 4.13 24.06 6.12
C ALA A 143 4.41 25.19 5.13
N GLU A 144 5.21 24.94 4.09
CA GLU A 144 5.46 25.93 3.03
C GLU A 144 4.20 26.23 2.22
N ALA A 145 3.43 25.21 1.83
CA ALA A 145 2.18 25.40 1.10
C ALA A 145 1.17 26.22 1.90
N LEU A 146 1.07 25.97 3.20
CA LEU A 146 0.20 26.75 4.10
C LEU A 146 0.66 28.22 4.18
N SER A 147 1.96 28.46 4.30
CA SER A 147 2.51 29.82 4.32
C SER A 147 2.18 30.57 3.04
N LEU A 148 2.44 29.95 1.87
CA LEU A 148 2.13 30.56 0.58
C LEU A 148 0.63 30.82 0.40
N ALA A 149 -0.22 29.91 0.87
CA ALA A 149 -1.67 30.08 0.81
C ALA A 149 -2.19 31.22 1.69
N CYS A 150 -1.50 31.53 2.79
CA CYS A 150 -1.83 32.70 3.64
C CYS A 150 -1.43 34.01 2.96
N ASP A 151 -0.34 34.02 2.18
CA ASP A 151 0.18 35.20 1.52
C ASP A 151 -0.49 35.49 0.16
N ASP A 152 -0.92 34.45 -0.56
CA ASP A 152 -1.60 34.55 -1.85
C ASP A 152 -2.94 33.78 -1.87
N PRO A 153 -4.08 34.47 -1.80
CA PRO A 153 -5.40 33.82 -1.87
C PRO A 153 -5.65 33.04 -3.17
N ALA A 154 -4.88 33.27 -4.22
CA ALA A 154 -4.98 32.56 -5.48
C ALA A 154 -4.15 31.25 -5.50
N PHE A 155 -3.30 31.01 -4.50
CA PHE A 155 -2.39 29.87 -4.45
C PHE A 155 -3.09 28.54 -4.69
N PHE A 156 -4.14 28.24 -3.96
CA PHE A 156 -4.88 26.97 -4.13
C PHE A 156 -5.56 26.84 -5.48
N SER A 157 -5.99 27.95 -6.10
CA SER A 157 -6.54 27.93 -7.45
C SER A 157 -5.50 27.54 -8.49
N GLN A 158 -4.25 27.94 -8.29
CA GLN A 158 -3.14 27.57 -9.17
C GLN A 158 -2.73 26.12 -8.94
N PHE A 159 -2.63 25.71 -7.69
CA PHE A 159 -2.33 24.33 -7.32
C PHE A 159 -3.39 23.37 -7.86
N ALA A 160 -4.67 23.66 -7.69
CA ALA A 160 -5.77 22.85 -8.20
C ALA A 160 -5.75 22.68 -9.73
N ARG A 161 -5.36 23.71 -10.49
CA ARG A 161 -5.21 23.59 -11.95
C ARG A 161 -4.10 22.64 -12.36
N THR A 162 -3.03 22.58 -11.60
CA THR A 162 -1.94 21.62 -11.83
C THR A 162 -2.37 20.20 -11.44
N ALA A 163 -3.02 20.05 -10.30
CA ALA A 163 -3.54 18.77 -9.84
C ALA A 163 -4.58 18.16 -10.80
N ALA A 164 -5.40 19.00 -11.46
CA ALA A 164 -6.39 18.54 -12.44
C ALA A 164 -5.78 17.88 -13.69
N GLN A 165 -4.46 17.90 -13.86
CA GLN A 165 -3.75 17.22 -14.93
C GLN A 165 -3.30 15.80 -14.55
N SER A 166 -3.39 15.43 -13.27
CA SER A 166 -3.14 14.07 -12.82
C SER A 166 -4.40 13.22 -12.89
N GLU A 167 -4.25 11.92 -12.96
CA GLU A 167 -5.39 11.00 -12.86
C GLU A 167 -6.04 11.13 -11.48
N ASN A 168 -7.37 11.13 -11.47
CA ASN A 168 -8.19 11.19 -10.27
C ASN A 168 -9.08 9.94 -10.22
N TYR A 169 -9.10 9.29 -9.10
CA TYR A 169 -9.89 8.11 -8.80
C TYR A 169 -10.95 8.43 -7.76
#